data_9ac8087c7ef31fe38a8670cb4e21e427
#
_entry.id   9ac8087c7ef31fe38a8670cb4e21e427
#
_cell.length_a   1.000
_cell.length_b   1.000
_cell.length_c   1.000
_cell.angle_alpha   90.00
_cell.angle_beta   90.00
_cell.angle_gamma   90.00
#
_symmetry.space_group_name_H-M   'P 1'
#
loop_
_entity.id
_entity.type
_entity.pdbx_description
1 polymer ?
#
loop_
_entity_poly.entity_id
_entity_poly.type
_entity_poly.pdbx_seq_one_letter_code
_entity_poly.pdbx_strand_id
1 'polypeptide(L)'
;MKVLFIGGTGNLSGDCTARAISKGMEVWHLNRGRKGREAPRGVRSLRADVRDEAAAGRVLGRERFDAVVDFVAFTREHVEEDIRLFRDRTSQFMFISSASAYRKPPVHHVISESTPLVNPFWKYSRDKIECERRLEEERGANGFPYTVVRPSHTYSSEWMPTPFGSAGFTVPRRMLDGRRVIVHGDGQSLWTLTHARDFAVGLVGLLGNPAAIGEAVQITGDEALTWDAIHATIAAAIGAEPRVVHIPSDFIAAADPEMGPNFLGDKTYSALFDCSKLKRLVPEFRTTVSFQEGMRESAAWFMEDPARQKIDAELDAAIDAILAAWDGKGA
;
A
#
# COMPACT_ATOMS: atom_id res chain seq x y z
N MET A 1 4.08 -16.10 -19.95
CA MET A 1 2.94 -15.89 -19.01
C MET A 1 2.30 -14.57 -19.36
N LYS A 2 0.96 -14.56 -19.51
CA LYS A 2 0.16 -13.38 -19.82
C LYS A 2 -0.53 -12.88 -18.54
N VAL A 3 -0.25 -11.66 -18.14
CA VAL A 3 -0.73 -11.09 -16.88
C VAL A 3 -1.51 -9.80 -17.10
N LEU A 4 -2.59 -9.62 -16.35
CA LEU A 4 -3.39 -8.40 -16.34
C LEU A 4 -3.21 -7.68 -15.00
N PHE A 5 -2.83 -6.40 -15.05
CA PHE A 5 -2.79 -5.52 -13.88
C PHE A 5 -3.94 -4.51 -13.96
N ILE A 6 -4.88 -4.59 -13.05
CA ILE A 6 -5.96 -3.64 -12.87
C ILE A 6 -5.43 -2.51 -11.98
N GLY A 7 -5.35 -1.30 -12.52
CA GLY A 7 -4.66 -0.19 -11.86
C GLY A 7 -3.14 -0.22 -12.00
N GLY A 8 -2.61 -0.75 -13.12
CA GLY A 8 -1.18 -1.02 -13.36
C GLY A 8 -0.26 0.21 -13.45
N THR A 9 -0.76 1.44 -13.32
CA THR A 9 0.02 2.69 -13.39
C THR A 9 0.14 3.42 -12.04
N GLY A 10 -0.16 2.76 -10.93
CA GLY A 10 0.01 3.31 -9.58
C GLY A 10 1.46 3.23 -9.07
N ASN A 11 1.73 3.82 -7.91
CA ASN A 11 3.07 3.83 -7.30
C ASN A 11 3.63 2.42 -7.07
N LEU A 12 2.81 1.51 -6.54
CA LEU A 12 3.19 0.12 -6.28
C LEU A 12 3.18 -0.73 -7.55
N SER A 13 2.12 -0.59 -8.35
CA SER A 13 1.93 -1.40 -9.55
C SER A 13 2.88 -1.05 -10.69
N GLY A 14 3.45 0.15 -10.71
CA GLY A 14 4.46 0.56 -11.69
C GLY A 14 5.73 -0.28 -11.63
N ASP A 15 6.30 -0.46 -10.43
CA ASP A 15 7.48 -1.31 -10.22
C ASP A 15 7.16 -2.80 -10.47
N CYS A 16 5.95 -3.25 -10.12
CA CYS A 16 5.48 -4.60 -10.46
C CYS A 16 5.42 -4.80 -11.98
N THR A 17 4.93 -3.80 -12.71
CA THR A 17 4.89 -3.80 -14.19
C THR A 17 6.29 -3.90 -14.78
N ALA A 18 7.21 -3.04 -14.34
CA ALA A 18 8.60 -3.04 -14.82
C ALA A 18 9.27 -4.41 -14.57
N ARG A 19 9.07 -4.98 -13.38
CA ARG A 19 9.63 -6.29 -13.06
C ARG A 19 8.99 -7.42 -13.87
N ALA A 20 7.67 -7.43 -14.05
CA ALA A 20 7.00 -8.45 -14.86
C ALA A 20 7.52 -8.43 -16.32
N ILE A 21 7.71 -7.25 -16.90
CA ILE A 21 8.31 -7.08 -18.22
C ILE A 21 9.75 -7.63 -18.23
N SER A 22 10.56 -7.30 -17.22
CA SER A 22 11.95 -7.79 -17.13
C SER A 22 12.06 -9.32 -17.00
N LYS A 23 11.00 -9.97 -16.52
CA LYS A 23 10.86 -11.44 -16.47
C LYS A 23 10.27 -12.05 -17.75
N GLY A 24 10.07 -11.24 -18.79
CA GLY A 24 9.56 -11.70 -20.09
C GLY A 24 8.07 -12.01 -20.11
N MET A 25 7.29 -11.44 -19.18
CA MET A 25 5.84 -11.62 -19.16
C MET A 25 5.16 -10.71 -20.18
N GLU A 26 4.08 -11.18 -20.79
CA GLU A 26 3.17 -10.36 -21.59
C GLU A 26 2.25 -9.59 -20.63
N VAL A 27 2.54 -8.29 -20.45
CA VAL A 27 1.82 -7.47 -19.47
C VAL A 27 0.71 -6.66 -20.13
N TRP A 28 -0.47 -6.76 -19.54
CA TRP A 28 -1.65 -5.97 -19.89
C TRP A 28 -2.05 -5.09 -18.73
N HIS A 29 -2.54 -3.88 -19.03
CA HIS A 29 -3.15 -2.99 -18.04
C HIS A 29 -4.61 -2.78 -18.35
N LEU A 30 -5.46 -2.75 -17.31
CA LEU A 30 -6.81 -2.23 -17.36
C LEU A 30 -6.89 -0.99 -16.46
N ASN A 31 -7.04 0.18 -17.08
CA ASN A 31 -7.02 1.48 -16.41
C ASN A 31 -8.14 2.39 -16.90
N ARG A 32 -8.61 3.29 -16.04
CA ARG A 32 -9.61 4.32 -16.40
C ARG A 32 -9.06 5.43 -17.31
N GLY A 33 -7.74 5.56 -17.38
CA GLY A 33 -7.09 6.61 -18.17
C GLY A 33 -7.23 8.04 -17.62
N ARG A 34 -7.51 8.19 -16.30
CA ARG A 34 -7.73 9.50 -15.65
C ARG A 34 -6.46 10.17 -15.12
N LYS A 35 -5.40 9.43 -14.89
CA LYS A 35 -4.11 9.94 -14.38
C LYS A 35 -3.04 9.73 -15.44
N GLY A 36 -2.34 10.80 -15.81
CA GLY A 36 -1.42 10.91 -16.93
C GLY A 36 -0.11 10.12 -16.86
N ARG A 37 -0.08 8.98 -16.16
CA ARG A 37 1.01 8.03 -16.32
C ARG A 37 0.68 7.12 -17.49
N GLU A 38 1.49 7.21 -18.53
CA GLU A 38 1.46 6.27 -19.63
C GLU A 38 1.95 4.90 -19.17
N ALA A 39 1.39 3.85 -19.76
CA ALA A 39 1.90 2.51 -19.55
C ALA A 39 3.33 2.40 -20.12
N PRO A 40 4.24 1.68 -19.47
CA PRO A 40 5.58 1.45 -20.00
C PRO A 40 5.54 0.82 -21.41
N ARG A 41 6.58 1.07 -22.19
CA ARG A 41 6.72 0.47 -23.54
C ARG A 41 6.61 -1.06 -23.45
N GLY A 42 5.80 -1.64 -24.33
CA GLY A 42 5.58 -3.09 -24.37
C GLY A 42 4.37 -3.58 -23.56
N VAL A 43 3.70 -2.70 -22.83
CA VAL A 43 2.44 -3.02 -22.12
C VAL A 43 1.25 -2.83 -23.07
N ARG A 44 0.34 -3.79 -23.10
CA ARG A 44 -0.97 -3.64 -23.76
C ARG A 44 -1.96 -2.94 -22.82
N SER A 45 -2.44 -1.78 -23.23
CA SER A 45 -3.35 -0.96 -22.41
C SER A 45 -4.79 -1.11 -22.86
N LEU A 46 -5.65 -1.54 -21.95
CA LEU A 46 -7.11 -1.51 -22.07
C LEU A 46 -7.64 -0.31 -21.27
N ARG A 47 -8.60 0.42 -21.83
CA ARG A 47 -9.19 1.58 -21.19
C ARG A 47 -10.65 1.34 -20.84
N ALA A 48 -10.92 1.07 -19.57
CA ALA A 48 -12.26 1.01 -18.99
C ALA A 48 -12.18 1.22 -17.48
N ASP A 49 -13.30 1.54 -16.85
CA ASP A 49 -13.46 1.38 -15.42
C ASP A 49 -13.80 -0.10 -15.16
N VAL A 50 -13.00 -0.77 -14.32
CA VAL A 50 -13.27 -2.18 -13.97
C VAL A 50 -14.57 -2.32 -13.18
N ARG A 51 -15.04 -1.25 -12.53
CA ARG A 51 -16.32 -1.17 -11.82
C ARG A 51 -17.54 -0.95 -12.76
N ASP A 52 -17.32 -0.69 -14.04
CA ASP A 52 -18.30 -0.84 -15.10
C ASP A 52 -18.08 -2.20 -15.78
N GLU A 53 -18.74 -3.25 -15.23
CA GLU A 53 -18.58 -4.63 -15.66
C GLU A 53 -18.85 -4.82 -17.18
N ALA A 54 -19.82 -4.08 -17.71
CA ALA A 54 -20.16 -4.13 -19.14
C ALA A 54 -19.05 -3.49 -19.99
N ALA A 55 -18.51 -2.35 -19.60
CA ALA A 55 -17.41 -1.71 -20.31
C ALA A 55 -16.11 -2.53 -20.20
N ALA A 56 -15.79 -3.02 -19.01
CA ALA A 56 -14.64 -3.89 -18.77
C ALA A 56 -14.75 -5.20 -19.59
N GLY A 57 -15.90 -5.83 -19.58
CA GLY A 57 -16.17 -7.04 -20.35
C GLY A 57 -16.01 -6.84 -21.87
N ARG A 58 -16.45 -5.68 -22.40
CA ARG A 58 -16.27 -5.34 -23.83
C ARG A 58 -14.79 -5.21 -24.20
N VAL A 59 -13.99 -4.49 -23.42
CA VAL A 59 -12.56 -4.28 -23.75
C VAL A 59 -11.70 -5.52 -23.51
N LEU A 60 -12.07 -6.37 -22.55
CA LEU A 60 -11.44 -7.66 -22.30
C LEU A 60 -11.78 -8.68 -23.39
N GLY A 61 -12.96 -8.56 -24.03
CA GLY A 61 -13.38 -9.47 -25.08
C GLY A 61 -13.34 -10.94 -24.67
N ARG A 62 -12.61 -11.77 -25.40
CA ARG A 62 -12.40 -13.20 -25.12
C ARG A 62 -11.04 -13.49 -24.49
N GLU A 63 -10.31 -12.47 -24.09
CA GLU A 63 -8.96 -12.65 -23.53
C GLU A 63 -9.00 -13.44 -22.22
N ARG A 64 -7.98 -14.29 -22.07
CA ARG A 64 -7.71 -15.05 -20.86
C ARG A 64 -6.31 -14.72 -20.38
N PHE A 65 -6.09 -14.78 -19.08
CA PHE A 65 -4.83 -14.43 -18.43
C PHE A 65 -4.37 -15.59 -17.54
N ASP A 66 -3.07 -15.82 -17.49
CA ASP A 66 -2.49 -16.76 -16.53
C ASP A 66 -2.65 -16.21 -15.11
N ALA A 67 -2.51 -14.89 -14.94
CA ALA A 67 -2.79 -14.22 -13.67
C ALA A 67 -3.44 -12.84 -13.88
N VAL A 68 -4.32 -12.46 -12.96
CA VAL A 68 -4.92 -11.12 -12.85
C VAL A 68 -4.59 -10.57 -11.48
N VAL A 69 -4.10 -9.33 -11.39
CA VAL A 69 -3.81 -8.64 -10.13
C VAL A 69 -4.66 -7.38 -10.03
N ASP A 70 -5.49 -7.29 -9.00
CA ASP A 70 -6.28 -6.07 -8.74
C ASP A 70 -5.66 -5.23 -7.62
N PHE A 71 -5.16 -4.02 -7.99
CA PHE A 71 -4.63 -3.00 -7.08
C PHE A 71 -5.70 -2.00 -6.63
N VAL A 72 -6.94 -2.10 -7.14
CA VAL A 72 -7.99 -1.08 -6.95
C VAL A 72 -9.30 -1.62 -6.38
N ALA A 73 -9.33 -2.86 -5.92
CA ALA A 73 -10.45 -3.39 -5.16
C ALA A 73 -10.32 -3.00 -3.67
N PHE A 74 -11.36 -2.40 -3.10
CA PHE A 74 -11.36 -1.90 -1.73
C PHE A 74 -12.53 -2.40 -0.89
N THR A 75 -13.60 -2.88 -1.50
CA THR A 75 -14.81 -3.34 -0.81
C THR A 75 -15.22 -4.73 -1.28
N ARG A 76 -16.08 -5.39 -0.52
CA ARG A 76 -16.63 -6.71 -0.85
C ARG A 76 -17.30 -6.69 -2.23
N GLU A 77 -18.04 -5.64 -2.55
CA GLU A 77 -18.74 -5.47 -3.83
C GLU A 77 -17.73 -5.44 -5.00
N HIS A 78 -16.59 -4.75 -4.83
CA HIS A 78 -15.52 -4.74 -5.85
C HIS A 78 -15.01 -6.15 -6.13
N VAL A 79 -14.80 -6.95 -5.07
CA VAL A 79 -14.35 -8.35 -5.23
C VAL A 79 -15.42 -9.22 -5.89
N GLU A 80 -16.70 -8.99 -5.60
CA GLU A 80 -17.82 -9.70 -6.25
C GLU A 80 -17.88 -9.41 -7.75
N GLU A 81 -17.66 -8.15 -8.15
CA GLU A 81 -17.54 -7.77 -9.56
C GLU A 81 -16.34 -8.44 -10.23
N ASP A 82 -15.17 -8.44 -9.57
CA ASP A 82 -13.97 -9.10 -10.07
C ASP A 82 -14.16 -10.61 -10.24
N ILE A 83 -14.81 -11.29 -9.28
CA ILE A 83 -15.14 -12.71 -9.37
C ILE A 83 -16.00 -12.98 -10.59
N ARG A 84 -17.08 -12.21 -10.82
CA ARG A 84 -17.94 -12.37 -12.00
C ARG A 84 -17.16 -12.16 -13.30
N LEU A 85 -16.31 -11.15 -13.35
CA LEU A 85 -15.57 -10.77 -14.55
C LEU A 85 -14.45 -11.76 -14.89
N PHE A 86 -13.79 -12.35 -13.88
CA PHE A 86 -12.55 -13.11 -14.06
C PHE A 86 -12.67 -14.61 -13.77
N ARG A 87 -13.81 -15.12 -13.31
CA ARG A 87 -14.01 -16.54 -12.97
C ARG A 87 -13.51 -17.50 -14.06
N ASP A 88 -13.86 -17.25 -15.32
CA ASP A 88 -13.49 -18.10 -16.45
C ASP A 88 -12.34 -17.51 -17.27
N ARG A 89 -11.65 -16.50 -16.78
CA ARG A 89 -10.65 -15.74 -17.53
C ARG A 89 -9.25 -15.81 -16.94
N THR A 90 -9.09 -16.36 -15.74
CA THR A 90 -7.76 -16.41 -15.11
C THR A 90 -7.53 -17.75 -14.40
N SER A 91 -6.26 -18.15 -14.35
CA SER A 91 -5.80 -19.29 -13.55
C SER A 91 -5.35 -18.88 -12.14
N GLN A 92 -5.15 -17.58 -11.92
CA GLN A 92 -4.84 -17.01 -10.61
C GLN A 92 -5.36 -15.56 -10.53
N PHE A 93 -6.17 -15.27 -9.52
CA PHE A 93 -6.60 -13.89 -9.19
C PHE A 93 -5.87 -13.42 -7.95
N MET A 94 -5.08 -12.36 -8.04
CA MET A 94 -4.36 -11.79 -6.91
C MET A 94 -5.06 -10.52 -6.42
N PHE A 95 -5.49 -10.55 -5.18
CA PHE A 95 -6.10 -9.41 -4.50
C PHE A 95 -5.07 -8.70 -3.62
N ILE A 96 -4.90 -7.39 -3.82
CA ILE A 96 -4.06 -6.58 -2.93
C ILE A 96 -4.88 -6.13 -1.73
N SER A 97 -4.67 -6.81 -0.62
CA SER A 97 -5.22 -6.51 0.69
C SER A 97 -4.37 -5.47 1.44
N SER A 98 -4.23 -5.59 2.74
CA SER A 98 -3.41 -4.71 3.58
C SER A 98 -3.02 -5.41 4.89
N ALA A 99 -1.81 -5.15 5.37
CA ALA A 99 -1.40 -5.57 6.72
C ALA A 99 -2.19 -4.86 7.84
N SER A 100 -2.90 -3.77 7.55
CA SER A 100 -3.81 -3.13 8.51
C SER A 100 -5.02 -4.01 8.87
N ALA A 101 -5.30 -5.06 8.07
CA ALA A 101 -6.36 -6.04 8.35
C ALA A 101 -6.06 -6.91 9.58
N TYR A 102 -4.79 -7.09 9.95
CA TYR A 102 -4.42 -7.86 11.12
C TYR A 102 -4.93 -7.23 12.41
N ARG A 103 -5.13 -8.09 13.41
CA ARG A 103 -5.69 -7.72 14.71
C ARG A 103 -5.04 -6.48 15.32
N LYS A 104 -5.89 -5.53 15.72
CA LYS A 104 -5.54 -4.34 16.49
C LYS A 104 -6.41 -4.24 17.76
N PRO A 105 -5.82 -4.00 18.94
CA PRO A 105 -4.38 -4.01 19.23
C PRO A 105 -3.73 -5.37 18.93
N PRO A 106 -2.44 -5.41 18.55
CA PRO A 106 -1.74 -6.67 18.36
C PRO A 106 -1.50 -7.39 19.69
N VAL A 107 -1.59 -8.72 19.68
CA VAL A 107 -1.31 -9.54 20.89
C VAL A 107 0.14 -10.05 20.91
N HIS A 108 0.82 -10.01 19.78
CA HIS A 108 2.24 -10.36 19.62
C HIS A 108 2.95 -9.25 18.86
N HIS A 109 4.23 -9.05 19.16
CA HIS A 109 5.07 -8.03 18.52
C HIS A 109 5.45 -8.40 17.07
N VAL A 110 5.42 -9.69 16.70
CA VAL A 110 5.63 -10.15 15.34
C VAL A 110 4.31 -10.66 14.75
N ILE A 111 3.96 -10.13 13.60
CA ILE A 111 2.75 -10.45 12.86
C ILE A 111 3.09 -11.49 11.78
N SER A 112 2.28 -12.52 11.67
CA SER A 112 2.35 -13.52 10.60
C SER A 112 0.98 -13.68 9.94
N GLU A 113 0.91 -14.43 8.84
CA GLU A 113 -0.35 -14.66 8.15
C GLU A 113 -1.40 -15.41 8.99
N SER A 114 -0.98 -16.07 10.05
CA SER A 114 -1.88 -16.72 11.04
C SER A 114 -2.45 -15.75 12.08
N THR A 115 -1.97 -14.51 12.13
CA THR A 115 -2.53 -13.49 13.01
C THR A 115 -3.98 -13.22 12.62
N PRO A 116 -4.95 -13.25 13.56
CA PRO A 116 -6.36 -13.02 13.26
C PRO A 116 -6.62 -11.67 12.57
N LEU A 117 -7.61 -11.62 11.69
CA LEU A 117 -8.04 -10.42 11.01
C LEU A 117 -9.17 -9.75 11.80
N VAL A 118 -8.83 -8.70 12.54
CA VAL A 118 -9.76 -7.92 13.37
C VAL A 118 -9.26 -6.49 13.51
N ASN A 119 -10.00 -5.53 12.98
CA ASN A 119 -9.69 -4.11 13.18
C ASN A 119 -10.96 -3.32 13.53
N PRO A 120 -11.20 -3.03 14.81
CA PRO A 120 -12.40 -2.33 15.23
C PRO A 120 -12.38 -0.83 14.88
N PHE A 121 -11.21 -0.24 14.64
CA PHE A 121 -11.03 1.20 14.50
C PHE A 121 -11.25 1.69 13.09
N TRP A 122 -10.71 1.01 12.06
CA TRP A 122 -10.58 1.54 10.71
C TRP A 122 -11.48 0.81 9.71
N LYS A 123 -12.39 1.56 9.10
CA LYS A 123 -13.33 1.01 8.09
C LYS A 123 -12.57 0.38 6.91
N TYR A 124 -11.53 1.04 6.40
CA TYR A 124 -10.71 0.52 5.32
C TYR A 124 -10.20 -0.91 5.62
N SER A 125 -9.71 -1.14 6.83
CA SER A 125 -9.21 -2.45 7.24
C SER A 125 -10.33 -3.49 7.32
N ARG A 126 -11.53 -3.10 7.81
CA ARG A 126 -12.70 -3.99 7.83
C ARG A 126 -13.17 -4.33 6.43
N ASP A 127 -13.19 -3.36 5.53
CA ASP A 127 -13.55 -3.61 4.12
C ASP A 127 -12.57 -4.59 3.46
N LYS A 128 -11.25 -4.45 3.71
CA LYS A 128 -10.26 -5.42 3.22
C LYS A 128 -10.45 -6.83 3.80
N ILE A 129 -10.82 -6.94 5.07
CA ILE A 129 -11.16 -8.22 5.71
C ILE A 129 -12.37 -8.86 5.01
N GLU A 130 -13.41 -8.10 4.73
CA GLU A 130 -14.60 -8.61 4.02
C GLU A 130 -14.28 -9.04 2.57
N CYS A 131 -13.35 -8.35 1.89
CA CYS A 131 -12.84 -8.78 0.60
C CYS A 131 -12.19 -10.17 0.68
N GLU A 132 -11.30 -10.38 1.65
CA GLU A 132 -10.62 -11.66 1.83
C GLU A 132 -11.59 -12.78 2.16
N ARG A 133 -12.56 -12.54 3.05
CA ARG A 133 -13.62 -13.50 3.39
C ARG A 133 -14.45 -13.89 2.15
N ARG A 134 -14.79 -12.90 1.32
CA ARG A 134 -15.55 -13.17 0.09
C ARG A 134 -14.79 -14.05 -0.89
N LEU A 135 -13.47 -13.86 -1.02
CA LEU A 135 -12.62 -14.70 -1.87
C LEU A 135 -12.54 -16.13 -1.33
N GLU A 136 -12.42 -16.31 -0.01
CA GLU A 136 -12.41 -17.61 0.64
C GLU A 136 -13.74 -18.35 0.46
N GLU A 137 -14.88 -17.67 0.65
CA GLU A 137 -16.22 -18.19 0.38
C GLU A 137 -16.35 -18.69 -1.06
N GLU A 138 -15.90 -17.88 -2.04
CA GLU A 138 -15.98 -18.22 -3.46
C GLU A 138 -15.09 -19.43 -3.83
N ARG A 139 -13.90 -19.49 -3.21
CA ARG A 139 -13.03 -20.67 -3.39
C ARG A 139 -13.70 -21.94 -2.85
N GLY A 140 -14.26 -21.88 -1.65
CA GLY A 140 -14.96 -23.01 -1.04
C GLY A 140 -16.18 -23.49 -1.87
N ALA A 141 -16.92 -22.54 -2.43
CA ALA A 141 -18.14 -22.84 -3.20
C ALA A 141 -17.86 -23.26 -4.66
N ASN A 142 -16.92 -22.61 -5.33
CA ASN A 142 -16.74 -22.68 -6.78
C ASN A 142 -15.28 -22.88 -7.23
N GLY A 143 -14.34 -23.03 -6.29
CA GLY A 143 -12.93 -23.27 -6.61
C GLY A 143 -12.19 -22.06 -7.18
N PHE A 144 -12.66 -20.81 -6.94
CA PHE A 144 -12.04 -19.61 -7.49
C PHE A 144 -10.56 -19.50 -7.09
N PRO A 145 -9.63 -19.35 -8.05
CA PRO A 145 -8.19 -19.49 -7.80
C PRO A 145 -7.57 -18.17 -7.31
N TYR A 146 -7.85 -17.77 -6.07
CA TYR A 146 -7.33 -16.53 -5.53
C TYR A 146 -5.97 -16.67 -4.82
N THR A 147 -5.27 -15.56 -4.73
CA THR A 147 -4.13 -15.31 -3.82
C THR A 147 -4.35 -13.94 -3.18
N VAL A 148 -4.26 -13.84 -1.86
CA VAL A 148 -4.28 -12.56 -1.14
C VAL A 148 -2.87 -12.09 -0.90
N VAL A 149 -2.57 -10.84 -1.21
CA VAL A 149 -1.30 -10.18 -0.88
C VAL A 149 -1.55 -9.10 0.17
N ARG A 150 -0.86 -9.17 1.29
CA ARG A 150 -0.96 -8.18 2.38
C ARG A 150 0.34 -7.37 2.47
N PRO A 151 0.43 -6.20 1.78
CA PRO A 151 1.55 -5.29 1.94
C PRO A 151 1.52 -4.61 3.30
N SER A 152 2.71 -4.28 3.85
CA SER A 152 2.87 -3.27 4.90
C SER A 152 2.78 -1.87 4.29
N HIS A 153 3.23 -0.84 5.00
CA HIS A 153 3.31 0.50 4.44
C HIS A 153 4.36 0.54 3.32
N THR A 154 3.89 0.65 2.08
CA THR A 154 4.76 0.69 0.90
C THR A 154 5.09 2.11 0.50
N TYR A 155 6.27 2.31 -0.10
CA TYR A 155 6.71 3.58 -0.64
C TYR A 155 7.50 3.36 -1.94
N SER A 156 7.76 4.44 -2.69
CA SER A 156 8.50 4.39 -3.95
C SER A 156 9.34 5.65 -4.13
N SER A 157 10.13 5.74 -5.18
CA SER A 157 10.85 6.96 -5.55
C SER A 157 9.94 8.19 -5.76
N GLU A 158 8.64 7.98 -5.94
CA GLU A 158 7.67 9.06 -6.15
C GLU A 158 6.75 9.27 -4.94
N TRP A 159 7.07 8.64 -3.81
CA TRP A 159 6.24 8.69 -2.61
C TRP A 159 7.07 8.57 -1.34
N MET A 160 7.07 9.63 -0.52
CA MET A 160 7.63 9.60 0.83
C MET A 160 6.54 9.14 1.82
N PRO A 161 6.78 8.06 2.58
CA PRO A 161 5.79 7.53 3.51
C PRO A 161 5.70 8.42 4.76
N THR A 162 4.50 8.82 5.12
CA THR A 162 4.21 9.53 6.37
C THR A 162 3.04 8.86 7.09
N PRO A 163 2.82 9.11 8.39
CA PRO A 163 1.69 8.53 9.09
C PRO A 163 0.33 9.03 8.58
N PHE A 164 0.33 10.09 7.78
CA PHE A 164 -0.87 10.68 7.15
C PHE A 164 -1.23 10.06 5.80
N GLY A 165 -0.62 8.95 5.42
CA GLY A 165 -0.93 8.25 4.18
C GLY A 165 -0.31 8.90 2.93
N SER A 166 -1.10 8.99 1.86
CA SER A 166 -0.65 9.45 0.53
C SER A 166 -0.61 10.98 0.36
N ALA A 167 -0.29 11.70 1.40
CA ALA A 167 -0.37 13.16 1.46
C ALA A 167 0.63 13.93 0.57
N GLY A 168 1.17 13.29 -0.45
CA GLY A 168 2.08 13.93 -1.39
C GLY A 168 3.33 14.46 -0.71
N PHE A 169 3.62 15.75 -0.92
CA PHE A 169 4.79 16.43 -0.37
C PHE A 169 4.47 17.32 0.85
N THR A 170 3.28 17.22 1.44
CA THR A 170 2.81 18.11 2.51
C THR A 170 3.72 18.08 3.74
N VAL A 171 3.99 16.91 4.31
CA VAL A 171 4.86 16.80 5.49
C VAL A 171 6.30 17.19 5.18
N PRO A 172 6.95 16.74 4.08
CA PRO A 172 8.26 17.23 3.66
C PRO A 172 8.31 18.74 3.45
N ARG A 173 7.27 19.35 2.86
CA ARG A 173 7.20 20.80 2.68
C ARG A 173 7.18 21.54 4.02
N ARG A 174 6.39 21.05 5.00
CA ARG A 174 6.40 21.62 6.35
C ARG A 174 7.80 21.58 7.00
N MET A 175 8.54 20.48 6.81
CA MET A 175 9.92 20.36 7.30
C MET A 175 10.84 21.40 6.65
N LEU A 176 10.78 21.56 5.32
CA LEU A 176 11.57 22.56 4.58
C LEU A 176 11.25 23.99 5.01
N ASP A 177 9.98 24.28 5.30
CA ASP A 177 9.52 25.61 5.74
C ASP A 177 9.77 25.86 7.24
N GLY A 178 10.40 24.93 7.97
CA GLY A 178 10.63 25.03 9.41
C GLY A 178 9.36 25.00 10.25
N ARG A 179 8.25 24.53 9.69
CA ARG A 179 6.97 24.36 10.38
C ARG A 179 6.96 23.09 11.21
N ARG A 180 6.13 23.05 12.23
CA ARG A 180 5.96 21.87 13.09
C ARG A 180 5.35 20.70 12.32
N VAL A 181 5.85 19.48 12.59
CA VAL A 181 5.29 18.21 12.08
C VAL A 181 4.89 17.32 13.26
N ILE A 182 3.80 16.58 13.10
CA ILE A 182 3.29 15.70 14.15
C ILE A 182 3.89 14.31 13.97
N VAL A 183 4.44 13.77 15.07
CA VAL A 183 4.71 12.34 15.25
C VAL A 183 3.74 11.82 16.31
N HIS A 184 3.00 10.77 16.00
CA HIS A 184 2.02 10.22 16.93
C HIS A 184 2.67 9.42 18.05
N GLY A 185 2.03 9.42 19.22
CA GLY A 185 2.55 8.77 20.42
C GLY A 185 3.85 9.41 20.87
N ASP A 186 4.79 8.59 21.27
CA ASP A 186 6.17 8.96 21.65
C ASP A 186 7.16 8.81 20.48
N GLY A 187 6.67 8.49 19.28
CA GLY A 187 7.50 8.26 18.11
C GLY A 187 8.26 6.93 18.09
N GLN A 188 8.13 6.08 19.12
CA GLN A 188 8.96 4.88 19.29
C GLN A 188 8.31 3.58 18.79
N SER A 189 7.04 3.61 18.35
CA SER A 189 6.45 2.43 17.73
C SER A 189 7.20 2.06 16.45
N LEU A 190 7.51 0.76 16.31
CA LEU A 190 8.32 0.24 15.21
C LEU A 190 7.46 -0.01 13.97
N TRP A 191 7.95 0.40 12.82
CA TRP A 191 7.25 0.20 11.55
C TRP A 191 8.15 -0.41 10.49
N THR A 192 7.56 -1.38 9.77
CA THR A 192 8.18 -1.99 8.61
C THR A 192 7.69 -1.30 7.35
N LEU A 193 8.62 -0.63 6.66
CA LEU A 193 8.39 0.02 5.37
C LEU A 193 8.93 -0.85 4.25
N THR A 194 8.22 -0.90 3.12
CA THR A 194 8.60 -1.74 1.99
C THR A 194 8.72 -0.91 0.73
N HIS A 195 9.90 -0.86 0.14
CA HIS A 195 10.08 -0.18 -1.16
C HIS A 195 9.33 -0.94 -2.26
N ALA A 196 8.69 -0.20 -3.18
CA ALA A 196 7.90 -0.78 -4.27
C ALA A 196 8.69 -1.74 -5.17
N ARG A 197 10.01 -1.51 -5.37
CA ARG A 197 10.88 -2.45 -6.10
C ARG A 197 11.01 -3.78 -5.38
N ASP A 198 11.18 -3.79 -4.06
CA ASP A 198 11.28 -5.03 -3.28
C ASP A 198 9.92 -5.73 -3.19
N PHE A 199 8.84 -4.96 -3.02
CA PHE A 199 7.49 -5.50 -3.11
C PHE A 199 7.25 -6.20 -4.45
N ALA A 200 7.72 -5.60 -5.56
CA ALA A 200 7.59 -6.17 -6.90
C ALA A 200 8.31 -7.51 -7.05
N VAL A 201 9.43 -7.74 -6.34
CA VAL A 201 10.11 -9.05 -6.32
C VAL A 201 9.18 -10.12 -5.76
N GLY A 202 8.56 -9.84 -4.61
CA GLY A 202 7.62 -10.75 -3.96
C GLY A 202 6.38 -11.01 -4.81
N LEU A 203 5.71 -9.94 -5.26
CA LEU A 203 4.46 -10.05 -6.01
C LEU A 203 4.67 -10.80 -7.33
N VAL A 204 5.68 -10.43 -8.12
CA VAL A 204 5.93 -11.06 -9.42
C VAL A 204 6.39 -12.51 -9.27
N GLY A 205 7.11 -12.83 -8.19
CA GLY A 205 7.49 -14.21 -7.87
C GLY A 205 6.30 -15.10 -7.46
N LEU A 206 5.20 -14.52 -7.01
CA LEU A 206 3.95 -15.26 -6.69
C LEU A 206 3.08 -15.49 -7.93
N LEU A 207 3.30 -14.75 -9.04
CA LEU A 207 2.49 -14.91 -10.25
C LEU A 207 2.71 -16.30 -10.88
N GLY A 208 1.60 -17.02 -11.08
CA GLY A 208 1.63 -18.38 -11.63
C GLY A 208 2.17 -19.45 -10.66
N ASN A 209 2.45 -19.10 -9.39
CA ASN A 209 2.88 -20.08 -8.41
C ASN A 209 1.66 -20.86 -7.84
N PRO A 210 1.52 -22.17 -8.15
CA PRO A 210 0.37 -22.95 -7.71
C PRO A 210 0.29 -23.10 -6.19
N ALA A 211 1.43 -23.02 -5.48
CA ALA A 211 1.47 -23.08 -4.01
C ALA A 211 0.97 -21.79 -3.35
N ALA A 212 0.79 -20.71 -4.11
CA ALA A 212 0.20 -19.46 -3.62
C ALA A 212 -1.33 -19.40 -3.78
N ILE A 213 -1.93 -20.35 -4.55
CA ILE A 213 -3.38 -20.35 -4.80
C ILE A 213 -4.14 -20.79 -3.55
N GLY A 214 -5.05 -19.94 -3.09
CA GLY A 214 -5.82 -20.12 -1.86
C GLY A 214 -5.10 -19.62 -0.62
N GLU A 215 -3.96 -18.97 -0.77
CA GLU A 215 -3.13 -18.49 0.32
C GLU A 215 -3.19 -16.97 0.49
N ALA A 216 -3.06 -16.53 1.73
CA ALA A 216 -2.68 -15.16 2.03
C ALA A 216 -1.17 -15.10 2.26
N VAL A 217 -0.52 -14.10 1.66
CA VAL A 217 0.93 -13.90 1.75
C VAL A 217 1.22 -12.44 2.06
N GLN A 218 1.93 -12.16 3.14
CA GLN A 218 2.39 -10.81 3.42
C GLN A 218 3.70 -10.53 2.67
N ILE A 219 3.77 -9.33 2.07
CA ILE A 219 4.98 -8.84 1.41
C ILE A 219 5.42 -7.58 2.13
N THR A 220 6.47 -7.71 2.95
CA THR A 220 6.98 -6.62 3.79
C THR A 220 8.51 -6.61 3.75
N GLY A 221 9.08 -5.44 4.07
CA GLY A 221 10.52 -5.29 4.25
C GLY A 221 11.03 -6.01 5.50
N ASP A 222 12.34 -6.07 5.64
CA ASP A 222 13.02 -6.62 6.83
C ASP A 222 13.47 -5.49 7.80
N GLU A 223 13.51 -4.23 7.33
CA GLU A 223 13.93 -3.08 8.13
C GLU A 223 12.77 -2.58 9.00
N ALA A 224 13.02 -2.45 10.28
CA ALA A 224 12.08 -1.91 11.25
C ALA A 224 12.61 -0.59 11.82
N LEU A 225 11.84 0.48 11.69
CA LEU A 225 12.22 1.84 12.09
C LEU A 225 11.19 2.42 13.06
N THR A 226 11.64 3.23 14.01
CA THR A 226 10.73 4.05 14.79
C THR A 226 10.16 5.18 13.92
N TRP A 227 9.00 5.72 14.28
CA TRP A 227 8.45 6.86 13.55
C TRP A 227 9.35 8.10 13.64
N ASP A 228 10.07 8.28 14.74
CA ASP A 228 11.09 9.32 14.84
C ASP A 228 12.23 9.12 13.83
N ALA A 229 12.73 7.89 13.70
CA ALA A 229 13.76 7.57 12.71
C ALA A 229 13.25 7.77 11.27
N ILE A 230 11.98 7.43 11.00
CA ILE A 230 11.35 7.67 9.69
C ILE A 230 11.33 9.15 9.36
N HIS A 231 10.85 10.00 10.29
CA HIS A 231 10.79 11.45 10.07
C HIS A 231 12.19 12.08 9.94
N ALA A 232 13.14 11.65 10.78
CA ALA A 232 14.53 12.10 10.70
C ALA A 232 15.18 11.72 9.36
N THR A 233 14.92 10.52 8.85
CA THR A 233 15.46 10.06 7.56
C THR A 233 14.88 10.86 6.39
N ILE A 234 13.57 11.14 6.42
CA ILE A 234 12.92 11.98 5.40
C ILE A 234 13.52 13.39 5.44
N ALA A 235 13.62 13.99 6.64
CA ALA A 235 14.18 15.34 6.81
C ALA A 235 15.63 15.42 6.31
N ALA A 236 16.46 14.46 6.67
CA ALA A 236 17.86 14.41 6.21
C ALA A 236 17.95 14.27 4.67
N ALA A 237 17.05 13.48 4.05
CA ALA A 237 17.05 13.30 2.60
C ALA A 237 16.71 14.58 1.83
N ILE A 238 15.85 15.44 2.39
CA ILE A 238 15.46 16.74 1.79
C ILE A 238 16.29 17.92 2.29
N GLY A 239 17.26 17.70 3.18
CA GLY A 239 18.11 18.76 3.73
C GLY A 239 17.39 19.67 4.73
N ALA A 240 16.44 19.15 5.51
CA ALA A 240 15.67 19.90 6.49
C ALA A 240 15.97 19.43 7.94
N GLU A 241 15.70 20.30 8.90
CA GLU A 241 15.65 19.96 10.32
C GLU A 241 14.20 19.95 10.80
N PRO A 242 13.64 18.78 11.18
CA PRO A 242 12.22 18.66 11.50
C PRO A 242 11.92 19.22 12.89
N ARG A 243 10.90 20.07 13.00
CA ARG A 243 10.35 20.52 14.28
C ARG A 243 9.24 19.58 14.71
N VAL A 244 9.64 18.43 15.29
CA VAL A 244 8.72 17.37 15.71
C VAL A 244 7.94 17.77 16.96
N VAL A 245 6.63 17.48 16.96
CA VAL A 245 5.75 17.52 18.12
C VAL A 245 5.14 16.13 18.31
N HIS A 246 5.42 15.49 19.43
CA HIS A 246 4.82 14.21 19.79
C HIS A 246 3.43 14.43 20.36
N ILE A 247 2.41 13.81 19.74
CA ILE A 247 1.02 13.94 20.16
C ILE A 247 0.42 12.54 20.32
N PRO A 248 -0.20 12.20 21.48
CA PRO A 248 -0.86 10.91 21.67
C PRO A 248 -1.88 10.62 20.56
N SER A 249 -1.93 9.37 20.09
CA SER A 249 -2.80 8.99 18.98
C SER A 249 -4.29 9.13 19.28
N ASP A 250 -4.70 8.93 20.55
CA ASP A 250 -6.06 9.16 21.02
C ASP A 250 -6.43 10.64 21.01
N PHE A 251 -5.47 11.53 21.32
CA PHE A 251 -5.67 12.96 21.19
C PHE A 251 -5.84 13.36 19.71
N ILE A 252 -5.01 12.84 18.82
CA ILE A 252 -5.14 13.08 17.37
C ILE A 252 -6.54 12.63 16.92
N ALA A 253 -6.99 11.44 17.35
CA ALA A 253 -8.29 10.90 17.00
C ALA A 253 -9.46 11.70 17.56
N ALA A 254 -9.31 12.33 18.73
CA ALA A 254 -10.31 13.20 19.29
C ALA A 254 -10.37 14.58 18.61
N ALA A 255 -9.21 15.10 18.19
CA ALA A 255 -9.11 16.38 17.49
C ALA A 255 -9.53 16.27 16.01
N ASP A 256 -9.28 15.14 15.37
CA ASP A 256 -9.67 14.84 13.99
C ASP A 256 -10.27 13.43 13.89
N PRO A 257 -11.61 13.29 13.99
CA PRO A 257 -12.28 11.99 13.90
C PRO A 257 -12.20 11.30 12.54
N GLU A 258 -11.88 12.00 11.46
CA GLU A 258 -11.69 11.39 10.14
C GLU A 258 -10.28 10.76 10.01
N MET A 259 -9.29 11.42 10.55
CA MET A 259 -7.90 10.94 10.58
C MET A 259 -7.66 9.87 11.65
N GLY A 260 -8.34 9.98 12.78
CA GLY A 260 -8.20 9.13 13.97
C GLY A 260 -8.18 7.64 13.70
N PRO A 261 -9.11 7.08 12.89
CA PRO A 261 -9.16 5.66 12.59
C PRO A 261 -7.87 5.10 11.94
N ASN A 262 -7.17 5.88 11.13
CA ASN A 262 -5.89 5.50 10.55
C ASN A 262 -4.80 5.34 11.63
N PHE A 263 -4.76 6.24 12.61
CA PHE A 263 -3.80 6.14 13.72
C PHE A 263 -4.14 4.98 14.65
N LEU A 264 -5.34 4.95 15.21
CA LEU A 264 -5.78 3.93 16.18
C LEU A 264 -5.87 2.52 15.56
N GLY A 265 -6.22 2.45 14.28
CA GLY A 265 -6.37 1.19 13.55
C GLY A 265 -5.08 0.66 12.92
N ASP A 266 -3.99 1.44 12.90
CA ASP A 266 -2.78 1.04 12.20
C ASP A 266 -1.50 1.61 12.83
N LYS A 267 -1.27 2.93 12.77
CA LYS A 267 0.02 3.57 13.01
C LYS A 267 0.50 3.53 14.46
N THR A 268 -0.41 3.52 15.42
CA THR A 268 -0.09 3.55 16.86
C THR A 268 0.71 2.35 17.34
N TYR A 269 0.50 1.19 16.73
CA TYR A 269 1.09 -0.07 17.19
C TYR A 269 2.29 -0.45 16.36
N SER A 270 3.31 -1.05 17.00
CA SER A 270 4.44 -1.64 16.29
C SER A 270 3.96 -2.71 15.29
N ALA A 271 4.51 -2.67 14.08
CA ALA A 271 4.18 -3.56 12.98
C ALA A 271 5.46 -4.20 12.42
N LEU A 272 5.83 -5.33 13.04
CA LEU A 272 6.92 -6.20 12.62
C LEU A 272 6.35 -7.48 12.02
N PHE A 273 6.95 -8.01 10.97
CA PHE A 273 6.37 -9.10 10.20
C PHE A 273 7.33 -10.28 10.01
N ASP A 274 6.79 -11.48 10.10
CA ASP A 274 7.49 -12.72 9.71
C ASP A 274 7.21 -13.02 8.23
N CYS A 275 8.15 -12.74 7.34
CA CYS A 275 8.06 -13.03 5.92
C CYS A 275 8.55 -14.43 5.51
N SER A 276 8.66 -15.37 6.43
CA SER A 276 9.14 -16.72 6.16
C SER A 276 8.30 -17.45 5.11
N LYS A 277 6.98 -17.23 5.08
CA LYS A 277 6.09 -17.80 4.07
C LYS A 277 6.42 -17.29 2.68
N LEU A 278 6.54 -15.98 2.51
CA LEU A 278 6.94 -15.38 1.25
C LEU A 278 8.31 -15.91 0.79
N LYS A 279 9.30 -15.95 1.69
CA LYS A 279 10.66 -16.41 1.38
C LYS A 279 10.71 -17.89 0.96
N ARG A 280 9.76 -18.72 1.42
CA ARG A 280 9.58 -20.11 0.93
C ARG A 280 8.93 -20.17 -0.46
N LEU A 281 7.91 -19.35 -0.70
CA LEU A 281 7.20 -19.33 -1.99
C LEU A 281 8.00 -18.64 -3.10
N VAL A 282 8.82 -17.67 -2.74
CA VAL A 282 9.65 -16.84 -3.64
C VAL A 282 11.07 -16.79 -3.08
N PRO A 283 11.91 -17.82 -3.31
CA PRO A 283 13.25 -17.92 -2.71
C PRO A 283 14.20 -16.77 -3.11
N GLU A 284 13.96 -16.10 -4.23
CA GLU A 284 14.73 -14.92 -4.63
C GLU A 284 14.32 -13.63 -3.90
N PHE A 285 13.23 -13.64 -3.13
CA PHE A 285 12.80 -12.44 -2.42
C PHE A 285 13.86 -12.01 -1.39
N ARG A 286 14.30 -10.78 -1.55
CA ARG A 286 15.20 -10.06 -0.63
C ARG A 286 14.80 -8.61 -0.62
N THR A 287 14.90 -7.96 0.52
CA THR A 287 14.84 -6.50 0.63
C THR A 287 16.22 -5.93 0.34
N THR A 288 16.31 -5.12 -0.70
CA THR A 288 17.58 -4.60 -1.23
C THR A 288 17.66 -3.09 -1.13
N VAL A 289 16.54 -2.41 -0.93
CA VAL A 289 16.48 -0.95 -0.82
C VAL A 289 16.30 -0.59 0.64
N SER A 290 17.35 -0.05 1.28
CA SER A 290 17.22 0.52 2.62
C SER A 290 16.30 1.75 2.60
N PHE A 291 15.65 2.03 3.74
CA PHE A 291 14.78 3.21 3.82
C PHE A 291 15.55 4.51 3.53
N GLN A 292 16.79 4.60 4.01
CA GLN A 292 17.65 5.75 3.74
C GLN A 292 17.92 5.95 2.24
N GLU A 293 18.20 4.87 1.51
CA GLU A 293 18.43 4.91 0.07
C GLU A 293 17.16 5.32 -0.67
N GLY A 294 16.04 4.68 -0.37
CA GLY A 294 14.75 5.00 -0.96
C GLY A 294 14.32 6.45 -0.72
N MET A 295 14.61 7.01 0.46
CA MET A 295 14.32 8.42 0.74
C MET A 295 15.22 9.39 -0.04
N ARG A 296 16.51 9.05 -0.29
CA ARG A 296 17.36 9.84 -1.17
C ARG A 296 16.82 9.86 -2.60
N GLU A 297 16.37 8.71 -3.11
CA GLU A 297 15.76 8.64 -4.44
C GLU A 297 14.47 9.47 -4.53
N SER A 298 13.59 9.34 -3.51
CA SER A 298 12.36 10.12 -3.45
C SER A 298 12.66 11.62 -3.37
N ALA A 299 13.61 12.02 -2.53
CA ALA A 299 14.02 13.43 -2.41
C ALA A 299 14.54 13.95 -3.76
N ALA A 300 15.43 13.22 -4.43
CA ALA A 300 15.95 13.61 -5.74
C ALA A 300 14.81 13.81 -6.75
N TRP A 301 13.85 12.88 -6.81
CA TRP A 301 12.71 12.98 -7.73
C TRP A 301 11.82 14.18 -7.44
N PHE A 302 11.51 14.47 -6.17
CA PHE A 302 10.70 15.63 -5.81
C PHE A 302 11.43 16.96 -6.02
N MET A 303 12.74 17.00 -5.77
CA MET A 303 13.54 18.23 -5.89
C MET A 303 13.88 18.58 -7.36
N GLU A 304 13.90 17.61 -8.25
CA GLU A 304 14.13 17.82 -9.69
C GLU A 304 13.04 18.68 -10.34
N ASP A 305 11.78 18.59 -9.88
CA ASP A 305 10.65 19.34 -10.46
C ASP A 305 9.69 19.82 -9.36
N PRO A 306 9.62 21.15 -9.13
CA PRO A 306 8.71 21.73 -8.14
C PRO A 306 7.22 21.39 -8.39
N ALA A 307 6.82 21.08 -9.63
CA ALA A 307 5.44 20.68 -9.94
C ALA A 307 5.05 19.33 -9.31
N ARG A 308 6.03 18.52 -8.92
CA ARG A 308 5.84 17.25 -8.19
C ARG A 308 5.56 17.47 -6.70
N GLN A 309 5.95 18.63 -6.13
CA GLN A 309 5.83 18.98 -4.71
C GLN A 309 4.39 19.43 -4.36
N LYS A 310 3.41 18.59 -4.65
CA LYS A 310 2.01 18.90 -4.39
C LYS A 310 1.71 18.87 -2.90
N ILE A 311 1.09 19.94 -2.43
CA ILE A 311 0.62 20.09 -1.06
C ILE A 311 -0.87 19.78 -1.03
N ASP A 312 -1.27 18.94 -0.10
CA ASP A 312 -2.66 18.74 0.28
C ASP A 312 -3.04 19.80 1.30
N ALA A 313 -3.82 20.78 0.87
CA ALA A 313 -4.19 21.92 1.70
C ALA A 313 -5.12 21.53 2.87
N GLU A 314 -5.96 20.49 2.69
CA GLU A 314 -6.85 20.00 3.74
C GLU A 314 -6.04 19.33 4.83
N LEU A 315 -5.09 18.46 4.47
CA LEU A 315 -4.18 17.84 5.42
C LEU A 315 -3.31 18.90 6.12
N ASP A 316 -2.79 19.89 5.40
CA ASP A 316 -1.94 20.93 5.98
C ASP A 316 -2.70 21.74 7.04
N ALA A 317 -3.95 22.08 6.75
CA ALA A 317 -4.84 22.75 7.69
C ALA A 317 -5.23 21.86 8.89
N ALA A 318 -5.48 20.56 8.66
CA ALA A 318 -5.78 19.61 9.73
C ALA A 318 -4.60 19.45 10.71
N ILE A 319 -3.36 19.38 10.19
CA ILE A 319 -2.16 19.35 11.03
C ILE A 319 -2.08 20.61 11.90
N ASP A 320 -2.33 21.81 11.34
CA ASP A 320 -2.29 23.05 12.12
C ASP A 320 -3.40 23.09 13.18
N ALA A 321 -4.60 22.61 12.86
CA ALA A 321 -5.71 22.53 13.81
C ALA A 321 -5.40 21.60 15.00
N ILE A 322 -4.82 20.41 14.73
CA ILE A 322 -4.41 19.47 15.77
C ILE A 322 -3.33 20.08 16.65
N LEU A 323 -2.32 20.76 16.07
CA LEU A 323 -1.25 21.43 16.80
C LEU A 323 -1.78 22.55 17.69
N ALA A 324 -2.72 23.37 17.18
CA ALA A 324 -3.34 24.45 17.95
C ALA A 324 -4.17 23.89 19.13
N ALA A 325 -4.93 22.81 18.89
CA ALA A 325 -5.69 22.13 19.93
C ALA A 325 -4.77 21.52 21.02
N TRP A 326 -3.60 21.01 20.61
CA TRP A 326 -2.60 20.46 21.52
C TRP A 326 -1.99 21.55 22.41
N ASP A 327 -1.61 22.68 21.82
CA ASP A 327 -1.03 23.83 22.55
C ASP A 327 -2.03 24.40 23.57
N GLY A 328 -3.31 24.45 23.22
CA GLY A 328 -4.38 24.96 24.10
C GLY A 328 -4.70 24.07 25.31
N LYS A 329 -4.19 22.84 25.37
CA LYS A 329 -4.31 21.97 26.56
C LYS A 329 -3.33 22.33 27.68
N GLY A 330 -2.27 23.06 27.38
CA GLY A 330 -1.23 23.47 28.34
C GLY A 330 -1.47 24.85 28.97
N ALA A 331 -2.52 25.52 28.54
CA ALA A 331 -3.01 26.79 29.11
C ALA A 331 -4.26 26.55 29.97
#